data_7200fdae52a41153a3fe02946edf6cdd
#
_entry.id   7200fdae52a41153a3fe02946edf6cdd
#
_cell.length_a   1.000
_cell.length_b   1.000
_cell.length_c   1.000
_cell.angle_alpha   90.00
_cell.angle_beta   90.00
_cell.angle_gamma   90.00
#
_symmetry.space_group_name_H-M   'P 1'
#
loop_
_entity.id
_entity.type
_entity.pdbx_description
1 polymer ?
#
loop_
_entity_poly.entity_id
_entity_poly.type
_entity_poly.pdbx_seq_one_letter_code
_entity_poly.pdbx_strand_id
1 'polypeptide(L)'
;MRYIILFITLFVIHSCKKPVNRPYFTKVKVEVLYEDSLSIRAIELMGGSLGFAANEGVFGTIDLQTKTVRTNRQKFDSILPEFRAIAHTSTDFFMLSVANPALLYKTGDKGSMELVYTEEGENVFYDAMAFWNDKEGIAIGDNVGGCLSIIITRDGGYSWTKLSCTQLPEALDGEGAFAASNTNIVIQGNKGWIGTTKGRVFYTDNKGLSWSAVQTPILRDKPTQGIYSIDFYDSLLGIAIGGDYTEPDKRKANKAISRDGGKSWQLLANNQEPGYKSCIRFVPDSEGNEIVAIGFTGISYSHDMGMNWKAISNEGFYTI
;
A
#
# COMPACT_ATOMS: atom_id res chain seq x y z
N MET A 1 15.71 -24.47 64.55
CA MET A 1 14.97 -23.66 63.59
C MET A 1 14.98 -24.38 62.21
N ARG A 2 13.85 -24.94 61.79
CA ARG A 2 13.69 -25.61 60.48
C ARG A 2 13.10 -24.61 59.50
N TYR A 3 13.82 -24.28 58.41
CA TYR A 3 13.34 -23.46 57.33
C TYR A 3 12.59 -24.35 56.31
N ILE A 4 11.29 -24.07 56.12
CA ILE A 4 10.46 -24.70 55.07
C ILE A 4 10.60 -23.80 53.84
N ILE A 5 11.25 -24.30 52.78
CA ILE A 5 11.32 -23.64 51.46
C ILE A 5 10.09 -24.06 50.67
N LEU A 6 9.17 -23.09 50.47
CA LEU A 6 7.98 -23.28 49.66
C LEU A 6 8.34 -23.04 48.17
N PHE A 7 8.36 -24.12 47.36
CA PHE A 7 8.47 -24.01 45.89
C PHE A 7 7.12 -23.67 45.29
N ILE A 8 6.94 -22.44 44.79
CA ILE A 8 5.79 -22.06 43.99
C ILE A 8 6.08 -22.38 42.53
N THR A 9 5.50 -23.46 42.04
CA THR A 9 5.50 -23.78 40.58
C THR A 9 4.48 -22.92 39.89
N LEU A 10 4.95 -21.97 39.08
CA LEU A 10 4.12 -21.13 38.22
C LEU A 10 3.67 -21.96 36.98
N PHE A 11 2.45 -22.42 36.99
CA PHE A 11 1.85 -23.03 35.80
C PHE A 11 1.49 -21.94 34.76
N VAL A 12 2.30 -21.80 33.74
CA VAL A 12 1.96 -20.97 32.55
C VAL A 12 0.95 -21.75 31.73
N ILE A 13 -0.33 -21.39 31.84
CA ILE A 13 -1.40 -21.95 31.02
C ILE A 13 -1.24 -21.31 29.61
N HIS A 14 -0.59 -22.01 28.68
CA HIS A 14 -0.65 -21.66 27.28
C HIS A 14 -2.08 -21.96 26.77
N SER A 15 -2.90 -20.91 26.66
CA SER A 15 -4.18 -20.98 25.96
C SER A 15 -3.90 -21.15 24.48
N CYS A 16 -3.86 -22.38 24.00
CA CYS A 16 -3.91 -22.65 22.57
C CYS A 16 -5.30 -22.21 22.04
N LYS A 17 -5.36 -21.04 21.40
CA LYS A 17 -6.52 -20.71 20.57
C LYS A 17 -6.63 -21.79 19.49
N LYS A 18 -7.75 -22.50 19.45
CA LYS A 18 -8.04 -23.44 18.34
C LYS A 18 -7.99 -22.64 17.04
N PRO A 19 -7.27 -23.13 16.01
CA PRO A 19 -7.30 -22.49 14.71
C PRO A 19 -8.74 -22.41 14.24
N VAL A 20 -9.19 -21.23 13.86
CA VAL A 20 -10.51 -21.03 13.26
C VAL A 20 -10.45 -21.73 11.91
N ASN A 21 -11.16 -22.85 11.79
CA ASN A 21 -11.22 -23.60 10.54
C ASN A 21 -12.14 -22.83 9.57
N ARG A 22 -11.57 -21.81 8.89
CA ARG A 22 -12.29 -21.03 7.87
C ARG A 22 -12.35 -21.87 6.58
N PRO A 23 -13.50 -21.93 5.89
CA PRO A 23 -13.55 -22.54 4.57
C PRO A 23 -12.72 -21.73 3.58
N TYR A 24 -11.91 -22.40 2.78
CA TYR A 24 -11.11 -21.77 1.74
C TYR A 24 -12.00 -21.16 0.66
N PHE A 25 -11.66 -19.97 0.24
CA PHE A 25 -12.32 -19.33 -0.90
C PHE A 25 -11.99 -20.09 -2.19
N THR A 26 -13.02 -20.52 -2.90
CA THR A 26 -12.89 -21.18 -4.20
C THR A 26 -13.44 -20.33 -5.33
N LYS A 27 -14.24 -19.34 -4.98
CA LYS A 27 -14.91 -18.40 -5.89
C LYS A 27 -15.05 -17.05 -5.20
N VAL A 28 -15.09 -16.01 -5.98
CA VAL A 28 -15.47 -14.66 -5.56
C VAL A 28 -16.71 -14.24 -6.34
N LYS A 29 -17.61 -13.51 -5.68
CA LYS A 29 -18.71 -12.80 -6.35
C LYS A 29 -18.27 -11.34 -6.45
N VAL A 30 -18.24 -10.82 -7.67
CA VAL A 30 -18.01 -9.41 -7.93
C VAL A 30 -19.35 -8.71 -8.09
N GLU A 31 -19.52 -7.59 -7.40
CA GLU A 31 -20.68 -6.70 -7.51
C GLU A 31 -20.16 -5.33 -7.94
N VAL A 32 -20.66 -4.82 -9.06
CA VAL A 32 -20.29 -3.48 -9.56
C VAL A 32 -21.08 -2.45 -8.76
N LEU A 33 -20.39 -1.60 -8.02
CA LEU A 33 -21.00 -0.51 -7.24
C LEU A 33 -21.01 0.81 -8.02
N TYR A 34 -20.04 1.00 -8.88
CA TYR A 34 -19.89 2.19 -9.73
C TYR A 34 -19.12 1.81 -11.00
N GLU A 35 -19.58 2.32 -12.13
CA GLU A 35 -18.94 2.15 -13.42
C GLU A 35 -18.93 3.48 -14.18
N ASP A 36 -17.75 3.86 -14.65
CA ASP A 36 -17.53 5.04 -15.50
C ASP A 36 -16.25 4.83 -16.34
N SER A 37 -16.04 5.67 -17.34
CA SER A 37 -14.82 5.68 -18.18
C SER A 37 -13.64 6.32 -17.44
N LEU A 38 -13.33 5.82 -16.22
CA LEU A 38 -12.32 6.34 -15.33
C LEU A 38 -11.26 5.30 -14.99
N SER A 39 -10.04 5.77 -14.72
CA SER A 39 -8.97 4.95 -14.16
C SER A 39 -8.91 5.17 -12.65
N ILE A 40 -9.59 4.32 -11.87
CA ILE A 40 -9.54 4.32 -10.41
C ILE A 40 -8.42 3.41 -9.96
N ARG A 41 -7.36 3.98 -9.36
CA ARG A 41 -6.18 3.23 -8.90
C ARG A 41 -5.94 3.33 -7.41
N ALA A 42 -6.72 4.14 -6.72
CA ALA A 42 -6.65 4.29 -5.28
C ALA A 42 -8.05 4.30 -4.69
N ILE A 43 -8.24 3.49 -3.66
CA ILE A 43 -9.48 3.40 -2.88
C ILE A 43 -9.15 3.34 -1.39
N GLU A 44 -10.02 3.90 -0.56
CA GLU A 44 -9.87 3.91 0.90
C GLU A 44 -11.20 3.65 1.60
N LEU A 45 -11.19 2.76 2.60
CA LEU A 45 -12.33 2.54 3.47
C LEU A 45 -12.36 3.61 4.57
N MET A 46 -13.42 4.42 4.58
CA MET A 46 -13.63 5.51 5.54
C MET A 46 -14.92 5.25 6.32
N GLY A 47 -14.82 4.50 7.42
CA GLY A 47 -16.02 4.09 8.16
C GLY A 47 -16.95 3.23 7.31
N GLY A 48 -18.19 3.71 7.06
CA GLY A 48 -19.18 3.02 6.20
C GLY A 48 -19.12 3.38 4.73
N SER A 49 -18.11 4.14 4.28
CA SER A 49 -17.97 4.61 2.90
C SER A 49 -16.65 4.15 2.28
N LEU A 50 -16.65 3.94 0.98
CA LEU A 50 -15.47 3.74 0.16
C LEU A 50 -15.15 5.06 -0.56
N GLY A 51 -13.99 5.66 -0.26
CA GLY A 51 -13.45 6.79 -1.01
C GLY A 51 -12.66 6.32 -2.22
N PHE A 52 -12.67 7.10 -3.30
CA PHE A 52 -11.85 6.86 -4.49
C PHE A 52 -11.41 8.16 -5.14
N ALA A 53 -10.30 8.11 -5.85
CA ALA A 53 -9.86 9.16 -6.75
C ALA A 53 -9.32 8.57 -8.06
N ALA A 54 -9.46 9.32 -9.14
CA ALA A 54 -9.23 8.86 -10.50
C ALA A 54 -8.54 9.91 -11.37
N ASN A 55 -8.36 9.59 -12.64
CA ASN A 55 -7.97 10.55 -13.65
C ASN A 55 -9.03 11.65 -13.88
N GLU A 56 -8.71 12.64 -14.69
CA GLU A 56 -9.58 13.78 -15.02
C GLU A 56 -10.07 14.58 -13.82
N GLY A 57 -9.35 14.54 -12.70
CA GLY A 57 -9.71 15.24 -11.47
C GLY A 57 -10.91 14.66 -10.74
N VAL A 58 -11.42 13.50 -11.14
CA VAL A 58 -12.61 12.89 -10.54
C VAL A 58 -12.26 12.21 -9.22
N PHE A 59 -13.09 12.44 -8.23
CA PHE A 59 -13.04 11.76 -6.93
C PHE A 59 -14.46 11.56 -6.39
N GLY A 60 -14.61 10.68 -5.43
CA GLY A 60 -15.93 10.43 -4.87
C GLY A 60 -15.94 9.48 -3.70
N THR A 61 -17.17 9.22 -3.23
CA THR A 61 -17.45 8.27 -2.18
C THR A 61 -18.64 7.38 -2.56
N ILE A 62 -18.59 6.14 -2.09
CA ILE A 62 -19.67 5.17 -2.19
C ILE A 62 -20.07 4.78 -0.78
N ASP A 63 -21.30 5.08 -0.38
CA ASP A 63 -21.86 4.57 0.87
C ASP A 63 -22.10 3.07 0.73
N LEU A 64 -21.46 2.26 1.55
CA LEU A 64 -21.48 0.80 1.41
C LEU A 64 -22.82 0.18 1.83
N GLN A 65 -23.62 0.87 2.65
CA GLN A 65 -24.92 0.39 3.08
C GLN A 65 -26.01 0.72 2.05
N THR A 66 -26.06 1.98 1.61
CA THR A 66 -27.11 2.47 0.69
C THR A 66 -26.74 2.32 -0.79
N LYS A 67 -25.47 2.03 -1.08
CA LYS A 67 -24.87 2.01 -2.44
C LYS A 67 -24.95 3.36 -3.15
N THR A 68 -25.14 4.44 -2.41
CA THR A 68 -25.20 5.80 -2.96
C THR A 68 -23.80 6.25 -3.37
N VAL A 69 -23.64 6.61 -4.64
CA VAL A 69 -22.41 7.16 -5.20
C VAL A 69 -22.52 8.68 -5.24
N ARG A 70 -21.46 9.35 -4.78
CA ARG A 70 -21.29 10.80 -4.90
C ARG A 70 -19.95 11.08 -5.55
N THR A 71 -19.95 11.83 -6.63
CA THR A 71 -18.74 12.20 -7.37
C THR A 71 -18.62 13.72 -7.46
N ASN A 72 -17.38 14.17 -7.56
CA ASN A 72 -17.04 15.55 -7.85
C ASN A 72 -15.78 15.59 -8.72
N ARG A 73 -15.43 16.76 -9.25
CA ARG A 73 -14.26 16.97 -10.10
C ARG A 73 -13.46 18.16 -9.61
N GLN A 74 -12.20 17.90 -9.26
CA GLN A 74 -11.24 18.93 -8.90
C GLN A 74 -10.52 19.43 -10.15
N LYS A 75 -10.36 20.75 -10.26
CA LYS A 75 -9.51 21.40 -11.28
C LYS A 75 -8.45 22.24 -10.58
N PHE A 76 -7.34 22.38 -11.26
CA PHE A 76 -6.28 23.35 -10.91
C PHE A 76 -6.02 24.19 -12.18
N ASP A 77 -6.52 25.42 -12.20
CA ASP A 77 -6.57 26.24 -13.41
C ASP A 77 -7.20 25.52 -14.60
N SER A 78 -6.45 25.27 -15.67
CA SER A 78 -6.88 24.50 -16.85
C SER A 78 -6.56 23.00 -16.76
N ILE A 79 -5.88 22.55 -15.68
CA ILE A 79 -5.44 21.17 -15.51
C ILE A 79 -6.54 20.35 -14.86
N LEU A 80 -6.77 19.15 -15.37
CA LEU A 80 -7.53 18.08 -14.71
C LEU A 80 -6.51 17.11 -14.10
N PRO A 81 -6.31 17.13 -12.76
CA PRO A 81 -5.30 16.30 -12.12
C PRO A 81 -5.58 14.80 -12.33
N GLU A 82 -4.52 14.01 -12.48
CA GLU A 82 -4.60 12.55 -12.44
C GLU A 82 -4.28 12.09 -11.03
N PHE A 83 -5.31 11.76 -10.25
CA PHE A 83 -5.14 11.27 -8.88
C PHE A 83 -4.87 9.77 -8.87
N ARG A 84 -3.80 9.36 -8.18
CA ARG A 84 -3.43 7.96 -7.99
C ARG A 84 -3.09 7.59 -6.56
N ALA A 85 -3.02 8.57 -5.66
CA ALA A 85 -2.80 8.35 -4.25
C ALA A 85 -3.90 9.01 -3.44
N ILE A 86 -4.44 8.29 -2.48
CA ILE A 86 -5.42 8.77 -1.51
C ILE A 86 -5.08 8.25 -0.13
N ALA A 87 -5.55 8.98 0.87
CA ALA A 87 -5.50 8.55 2.25
C ALA A 87 -6.60 9.26 3.04
N HIS A 88 -6.82 8.86 4.27
CA HIS A 88 -7.77 9.52 5.15
C HIS A 88 -7.26 9.58 6.60
N THR A 89 -7.81 10.53 7.33
CA THR A 89 -7.82 10.58 8.79
C THR A 89 -9.24 10.30 9.28
N SER A 90 -9.49 10.37 10.56
CA SER A 90 -10.85 10.23 11.09
C SER A 90 -11.83 11.31 10.59
N THR A 91 -11.31 12.45 10.12
CA THR A 91 -12.11 13.62 9.71
C THR A 91 -11.92 14.00 8.24
N ASP A 92 -10.81 13.68 7.63
CA ASP A 92 -10.40 14.23 6.35
C ASP A 92 -10.04 13.18 5.33
N PHE A 93 -10.39 13.43 4.08
CA PHE A 93 -9.96 12.71 2.91
C PHE A 93 -8.90 13.50 2.16
N PHE A 94 -7.88 12.81 1.69
CA PHE A 94 -6.75 13.37 0.95
C PHE A 94 -6.63 12.70 -0.42
N MET A 95 -6.27 13.48 -1.42
CA MET A 95 -5.97 12.99 -2.76
C MET A 95 -4.76 13.71 -3.35
N LEU A 96 -3.87 12.96 -3.97
CA LEU A 96 -2.60 13.47 -4.53
C LEU A 96 -2.49 13.07 -6.01
N SER A 97 -2.20 14.06 -6.84
CA SER A 97 -1.93 13.84 -8.27
C SER A 97 -0.52 13.30 -8.50
N VAL A 98 -0.35 12.54 -9.58
CA VAL A 98 0.93 11.87 -9.87
C VAL A 98 1.99 12.79 -10.45
N ALA A 99 1.65 13.61 -11.44
CA ALA A 99 2.61 14.31 -12.29
C ALA A 99 2.76 15.79 -11.93
N ASN A 100 3.60 16.47 -12.68
CA ASN A 100 3.89 17.91 -12.57
C ASN A 100 2.71 18.79 -13.05
N PRO A 101 2.17 19.70 -12.24
CA PRO A 101 2.47 19.84 -10.81
C PRO A 101 1.86 18.70 -9.98
N ALA A 102 2.58 18.25 -8.95
CA ALA A 102 1.98 17.43 -7.91
C ALA A 102 1.07 18.29 -7.04
N LEU A 103 -0.17 17.89 -6.90
CA LEU A 103 -1.21 18.65 -6.21
C LEU A 103 -1.83 17.76 -5.13
N LEU A 104 -1.64 18.11 -3.87
CA LEU A 104 -2.23 17.41 -2.74
C LEU A 104 -3.38 18.24 -2.20
N TYR A 105 -4.56 17.65 -2.22
CA TYR A 105 -5.78 18.23 -1.70
C TYR A 105 -6.23 17.50 -0.44
N LYS A 106 -6.86 18.26 0.45
CA LYS A 106 -7.50 17.82 1.69
C LYS A 106 -8.95 18.27 1.70
N THR A 107 -9.85 17.53 2.33
CA THR A 107 -11.20 18.03 2.59
C THR A 107 -11.16 19.29 3.46
N GLY A 108 -11.88 20.30 3.04
CA GLY A 108 -12.02 21.55 3.77
C GLY A 108 -13.32 21.63 4.55
N ASP A 109 -13.41 22.59 5.46
CA ASP A 109 -14.53 22.78 6.40
C ASP A 109 -15.90 22.98 5.74
N LYS A 110 -15.92 23.36 4.47
CA LYS A 110 -17.17 23.66 3.72
C LYS A 110 -17.50 22.60 2.66
N GLY A 111 -16.88 21.42 2.73
CA GLY A 111 -17.07 20.34 1.75
C GLY A 111 -16.41 20.59 0.39
N SER A 112 -15.56 21.61 0.29
CA SER A 112 -14.65 21.82 -0.85
C SER A 112 -13.30 21.16 -0.54
N MET A 113 -12.53 20.86 -1.60
CA MET A 113 -11.16 20.41 -1.44
C MET A 113 -10.22 21.61 -1.34
N GLU A 114 -9.32 21.60 -0.38
CA GLU A 114 -8.30 22.61 -0.15
C GLU A 114 -6.95 22.10 -0.62
N LEU A 115 -6.22 22.90 -1.41
CA LEU A 115 -4.85 22.57 -1.85
C LEU A 115 -3.89 22.85 -0.67
N VAL A 116 -3.23 21.78 -0.19
CA VAL A 116 -2.35 21.86 0.99
C VAL A 116 -0.87 21.62 0.67
N TYR A 117 -0.57 21.16 -0.55
CA TYR A 117 0.79 21.03 -1.04
C TYR A 117 0.83 21.09 -2.56
N THR A 118 1.87 21.73 -3.08
CA THR A 118 2.18 21.79 -4.51
C THR A 118 3.67 21.63 -4.70
N GLU A 119 4.07 20.82 -5.69
CA GLU A 119 5.45 20.69 -6.12
C GLU A 119 5.52 20.70 -7.65
N GLU A 120 6.38 21.56 -8.19
CA GLU A 120 6.65 21.66 -9.61
C GLU A 120 8.05 21.14 -9.93
N GLY A 121 8.22 20.53 -11.09
CA GLY A 121 9.50 20.03 -11.57
C GLY A 121 9.33 18.94 -12.61
N GLU A 122 10.27 18.85 -13.55
CA GLU A 122 10.20 17.91 -14.68
C GLU A 122 10.07 16.44 -14.23
N ASN A 123 10.69 16.08 -13.11
CA ASN A 123 10.75 14.71 -12.59
C ASN A 123 9.85 14.51 -11.37
N VAL A 124 8.92 15.44 -11.09
CA VAL A 124 7.99 15.28 -9.98
C VAL A 124 6.95 14.22 -10.31
N PHE A 125 6.92 13.18 -9.49
CA PHE A 125 5.95 12.09 -9.59
C PHE A 125 5.71 11.48 -8.22
N TYR A 126 4.44 11.42 -7.78
CA TYR A 126 4.03 10.84 -6.51
C TYR A 126 3.18 9.59 -6.73
N ASP A 127 3.41 8.55 -5.92
CA ASP A 127 2.91 7.21 -6.16
C ASP A 127 1.85 6.75 -5.17
N ALA A 128 2.04 7.09 -3.89
CA ALA A 128 1.16 6.62 -2.82
C ALA A 128 1.20 7.53 -1.60
N MET A 129 0.18 7.40 -0.76
CA MET A 129 0.03 8.17 0.47
C MET A 129 -0.63 7.31 1.56
N ALA A 130 -0.24 7.55 2.83
CA ALA A 130 -0.84 6.89 3.97
C ALA A 130 -0.71 7.77 5.24
N PHE A 131 -1.53 7.51 6.27
CA PHE A 131 -1.45 8.17 7.57
C PHE A 131 -1.21 7.16 8.68
N TRP A 132 -0.25 7.46 9.60
CA TRP A 132 -0.04 6.70 10.83
C TRP A 132 -1.15 6.92 11.85
N ASN A 133 -1.73 8.10 11.83
CA ASN A 133 -2.83 8.56 12.70
C ASN A 133 -3.37 9.89 12.17
N ASP A 134 -4.33 10.48 12.86
CA ASP A 134 -4.99 11.73 12.43
C ASP A 134 -4.07 12.95 12.29
N LYS A 135 -2.81 12.88 12.76
CA LYS A 135 -1.85 13.99 12.68
C LYS A 135 -0.66 13.72 11.78
N GLU A 136 -0.27 12.46 11.65
CA GLU A 136 1.00 12.09 11.04
C GLU A 136 0.76 11.29 9.77
N GLY A 137 1.14 11.82 8.64
CA GLY A 137 1.00 11.20 7.32
C GLY A 137 2.25 11.34 6.48
N ILE A 138 2.28 10.58 5.39
CA ILE A 138 3.38 10.48 4.44
C ILE A 138 2.82 10.31 3.03
N ALA A 139 3.46 10.95 2.05
CA ALA A 139 3.35 10.59 0.65
C ALA A 139 4.73 10.35 0.06
N ILE A 140 4.78 9.43 -0.89
CA ILE A 140 6.03 8.97 -1.52
C ILE A 140 5.98 9.13 -3.01
N GLY A 141 7.13 9.40 -3.60
CA GLY A 141 7.30 9.56 -5.04
C GLY A 141 8.69 9.17 -5.51
N ASP A 142 8.90 9.34 -6.80
CA ASP A 142 10.11 8.97 -7.52
C ASP A 142 11.35 9.73 -7.04
N ASN A 143 12.51 9.17 -7.40
CA ASN A 143 13.80 9.77 -7.11
C ASN A 143 13.95 11.14 -7.79
N VAL A 144 14.17 12.16 -6.97
CA VAL A 144 14.58 13.49 -7.41
C VAL A 144 15.82 13.90 -6.62
N GLY A 145 16.93 14.11 -7.31
CA GLY A 145 18.16 14.59 -6.66
C GLY A 145 18.91 13.55 -5.82
N GLY A 146 18.72 12.24 -6.06
CA GLY A 146 19.46 11.16 -5.42
C GLY A 146 18.76 10.47 -4.24
N CYS A 147 17.51 10.82 -3.94
CA CYS A 147 16.68 10.15 -2.95
C CYS A 147 15.22 10.09 -3.41
N LEU A 148 14.41 9.22 -2.83
CA LEU A 148 12.97 9.21 -3.08
C LEU A 148 12.34 10.53 -2.62
N SER A 149 11.37 11.02 -3.37
CA SER A 149 10.55 12.15 -2.95
C SER A 149 9.61 11.70 -1.83
N ILE A 150 9.88 12.15 -0.61
CA ILE A 150 9.04 11.86 0.56
C ILE A 150 8.61 13.18 1.18
N ILE A 151 7.31 13.38 1.27
CA ILE A 151 6.70 14.47 2.05
C ILE A 151 5.99 13.92 3.27
N ILE A 152 6.08 14.64 4.38
CA ILE A 152 5.43 14.26 5.64
C ILE A 152 4.61 15.41 6.20
N THR A 153 3.54 15.05 6.89
CA THR A 153 2.77 15.97 7.74
C THR A 153 2.86 15.53 9.21
N ARG A 154 2.73 16.49 10.13
CA ARG A 154 2.67 16.28 11.58
C ARG A 154 1.49 17.03 12.22
N ASP A 155 0.67 17.67 11.43
CA ASP A 155 -0.43 18.54 11.86
C ASP A 155 -1.79 18.13 11.29
N GLY A 156 -1.92 16.89 10.80
CA GLY A 156 -3.17 16.40 10.21
C GLY A 156 -3.34 16.80 8.75
N GLY A 157 -2.23 17.04 8.05
CA GLY A 157 -2.24 17.36 6.63
C GLY A 157 -2.52 18.83 6.30
N TYR A 158 -2.51 19.71 7.30
CA TYR A 158 -2.60 21.17 7.04
C TYR A 158 -1.31 21.72 6.42
N SER A 159 -0.16 21.13 6.75
CA SER A 159 1.11 21.41 6.10
C SER A 159 1.88 20.15 5.80
N TRP A 160 2.69 20.19 4.74
CA TRP A 160 3.53 19.08 4.30
C TRP A 160 4.96 19.57 4.07
N THR A 161 5.94 18.78 4.49
CA THR A 161 7.36 19.10 4.37
C THR A 161 8.07 17.99 3.62
N LYS A 162 8.83 18.35 2.59
CA LYS A 162 9.69 17.40 1.86
C LYS A 162 10.93 17.08 2.69
N LEU A 163 11.22 15.79 2.85
CA LEU A 163 12.43 15.33 3.52
C LEU A 163 13.66 15.63 2.68
N SER A 164 14.74 16.03 3.35
CA SER A 164 16.04 16.19 2.70
C SER A 164 16.65 14.82 2.38
N CYS A 165 17.39 14.72 1.27
CA CYS A 165 18.14 13.50 0.94
C CYS A 165 19.14 13.08 2.02
N THR A 166 19.60 13.99 2.87
CA THR A 166 20.46 13.65 4.02
C THR A 166 19.74 12.84 5.10
N GLN A 167 18.41 12.80 5.09
CA GLN A 167 17.56 12.05 6.03
C GLN A 167 17.13 10.69 5.47
N LEU A 168 17.40 10.42 4.19
CA LEU A 168 16.91 9.26 3.44
C LEU A 168 18.08 8.40 2.96
N PRO A 169 17.90 7.09 2.80
CA PRO A 169 18.84 6.27 2.05
C PRO A 169 18.98 6.81 0.62
N GLU A 170 20.18 6.73 0.07
CA GLU A 170 20.46 7.05 -1.33
C GLU A 170 19.60 6.18 -2.26
N ALA A 171 18.93 6.80 -3.21
CA ALA A 171 18.19 6.10 -4.25
C ALA A 171 19.11 5.61 -5.35
N LEU A 172 18.77 4.46 -5.94
CA LEU A 172 19.43 3.99 -7.15
C LEU A 172 18.95 4.80 -8.36
N ASP A 173 19.74 4.79 -9.41
CA ASP A 173 19.37 5.50 -10.65
C ASP A 173 18.03 5.01 -11.20
N GLY A 174 17.12 5.96 -11.46
CA GLY A 174 15.75 5.69 -11.88
C GLY A 174 14.93 4.88 -10.87
N GLU A 175 15.27 4.92 -9.57
CA GLU A 175 14.44 4.32 -8.54
C GLU A 175 13.24 5.21 -8.21
N GLY A 176 12.09 4.59 -8.06
CA GLY A 176 10.84 5.21 -7.68
C GLY A 176 9.90 4.16 -7.15
N ALA A 177 8.61 4.42 -7.26
CA ALA A 177 7.59 3.42 -6.95
C ALA A 177 6.61 3.28 -8.12
N PHE A 178 5.62 2.41 -8.02
CA PHE A 178 4.62 2.26 -9.07
C PHE A 178 3.28 2.82 -8.61
N ALA A 179 2.81 3.90 -9.18
CA ALA A 179 1.50 4.49 -8.93
C ALA A 179 0.36 3.61 -9.49
N ALA A 180 0.39 2.32 -9.17
CA ALA A 180 -0.50 1.32 -9.73
C ALA A 180 -1.74 1.06 -8.88
N SER A 181 -1.65 1.20 -7.55
CA SER A 181 -2.71 0.79 -6.64
C SER A 181 -2.74 1.51 -5.29
N ASN A 182 -1.88 2.51 -5.06
CA ASN A 182 -1.65 3.14 -3.74
C ASN A 182 -1.14 2.17 -2.65
N THR A 183 -0.72 0.95 -3.03
CA THR A 183 -0.35 -0.12 -2.10
C THR A 183 1.14 -0.48 -2.12
N ASN A 184 1.96 0.36 -2.70
CA ASN A 184 3.42 0.30 -2.59
C ASN A 184 3.94 0.91 -1.29
N ILE A 185 3.07 1.47 -0.46
CA ILE A 185 3.31 1.86 0.92
C ILE A 185 2.35 1.13 1.87
N VAL A 186 2.84 0.72 3.02
CA VAL A 186 2.02 0.20 4.13
C VAL A 186 2.53 0.75 5.44
N ILE A 187 1.60 1.02 6.34
CA ILE A 187 1.86 1.62 7.66
C ILE A 187 1.22 0.76 8.75
N GLN A 188 1.97 0.51 9.81
CA GLN A 188 1.48 -0.20 10.98
C GLN A 188 2.12 0.29 12.27
N GLY A 189 1.32 0.80 13.19
CA GLY A 189 1.81 1.40 14.44
C GLY A 189 2.74 2.57 14.16
N ASN A 190 4.02 2.48 14.53
CA ASN A 190 5.04 3.49 14.22
C ASN A 190 5.87 3.14 12.97
N LYS A 191 5.62 1.98 12.38
CA LYS A 191 6.38 1.48 11.25
C LYS A 191 5.78 1.90 9.92
N GLY A 192 6.61 1.90 8.88
CA GLY A 192 6.19 2.08 7.51
C GLY A 192 7.17 1.40 6.57
N TRP A 193 6.66 0.88 5.46
CA TRP A 193 7.44 0.19 4.43
C TRP A 193 7.03 0.68 3.05
N ILE A 194 8.00 0.84 2.18
CA ILE A 194 7.82 1.31 0.80
C ILE A 194 8.51 0.32 -0.13
N GLY A 195 7.76 -0.25 -1.06
CA GLY A 195 8.29 -1.08 -2.13
C GLY A 195 8.66 -0.26 -3.35
N THR A 196 9.86 -0.50 -3.94
CA THR A 196 10.37 0.32 -5.04
C THR A 196 10.50 -0.43 -6.36
N THR A 197 10.61 0.33 -7.46
CA THR A 197 10.88 -0.15 -8.82
C THR A 197 12.21 -0.89 -8.94
N LYS A 198 13.16 -0.65 -8.03
CA LYS A 198 14.44 -1.36 -7.99
C LYS A 198 14.43 -2.57 -7.06
N GLY A 199 13.23 -3.03 -6.67
CA GLY A 199 13.07 -4.21 -5.82
C GLY A 199 13.66 -4.03 -4.42
N ARG A 200 13.79 -2.82 -3.94
CA ARG A 200 14.17 -2.50 -2.57
C ARG A 200 12.94 -2.21 -1.73
N VAL A 201 13.04 -2.45 -0.44
CA VAL A 201 12.09 -1.99 0.55
C VAL A 201 12.76 -0.96 1.44
N PHE A 202 12.24 0.26 1.41
CA PHE A 202 12.57 1.28 2.41
C PHE A 202 11.68 1.07 3.62
N TYR A 203 12.25 1.15 4.82
CA TYR A 203 11.45 0.99 6.03
C TYR A 203 11.86 1.96 7.13
N THR A 204 10.88 2.32 7.93
CA THR A 204 11.02 3.13 9.15
C THR A 204 10.32 2.43 10.31
N ASP A 205 10.81 2.60 11.53
CA ASP A 205 10.16 2.14 12.76
C ASP A 205 9.77 3.29 13.70
N ASN A 206 9.90 4.52 13.24
CA ASN A 206 9.71 5.74 14.00
C ASN A 206 8.97 6.83 13.23
N LYS A 207 7.97 6.43 12.43
CA LYS A 207 7.09 7.31 11.64
C LYS A 207 7.87 8.24 10.68
N GLY A 208 8.90 7.70 10.03
CA GLY A 208 9.67 8.42 9.03
C GLY A 208 10.70 9.40 9.56
N LEU A 209 11.06 9.35 10.86
CA LEU A 209 12.15 10.15 11.40
C LEU A 209 13.53 9.64 10.94
N SER A 210 13.64 8.34 10.70
CA SER A 210 14.80 7.71 10.08
C SER A 210 14.40 6.56 9.18
N TRP A 211 15.21 6.26 8.17
CA TRP A 211 14.92 5.28 7.16
C TRP A 211 16.11 4.35 6.94
N SER A 212 15.80 3.11 6.59
CA SER A 212 16.73 2.11 6.07
C SER A 212 16.19 1.54 4.78
N ALA A 213 17.07 1.00 3.92
CA ALA A 213 16.67 0.33 2.69
C ALA A 213 17.34 -1.04 2.60
N VAL A 214 16.58 -2.05 2.19
CA VAL A 214 17.10 -3.41 1.97
C VAL A 214 16.73 -3.89 0.58
N GLN A 215 17.62 -4.68 -0.01
CA GLN A 215 17.37 -5.32 -1.29
C GLN A 215 16.54 -6.58 -1.09
N THR A 216 15.46 -6.72 -1.87
CA THR A 216 14.71 -7.96 -1.96
C THR A 216 15.19 -8.83 -3.14
N PRO A 217 14.83 -10.12 -3.18
CA PRO A 217 15.12 -10.97 -4.33
C PRO A 217 14.14 -10.81 -5.49
N ILE A 218 13.24 -9.82 -5.47
CA ILE A 218 12.29 -9.55 -6.55
C ILE A 218 13.01 -9.04 -7.78
N LEU A 219 12.62 -9.56 -8.96
CA LEU A 219 13.19 -9.26 -10.27
C LEU A 219 13.04 -7.75 -10.61
N ARG A 220 14.13 -7.14 -11.16
CA ARG A 220 14.24 -5.72 -11.43
C ARG A 220 15.13 -5.36 -12.62
N ASP A 221 15.29 -6.29 -13.55
CA ASP A 221 16.21 -6.15 -14.68
C ASP A 221 15.70 -5.18 -15.76
N LYS A 222 14.40 -4.86 -15.72
CA LYS A 222 13.72 -3.94 -16.65
C LYS A 222 13.00 -2.83 -15.89
N PRO A 223 12.74 -1.66 -16.51
CA PRO A 223 11.96 -0.58 -15.90
C PRO A 223 10.51 -0.98 -15.52
N THR A 224 9.97 -2.03 -16.16
CA THR A 224 8.63 -2.58 -15.92
C THR A 224 8.58 -3.59 -14.78
N GLN A 225 9.71 -3.87 -14.14
CA GLN A 225 9.86 -4.84 -13.07
C GLN A 225 10.17 -4.13 -11.74
N GLY A 226 9.91 -4.82 -10.64
CA GLY A 226 10.12 -4.30 -9.29
C GLY A 226 8.97 -4.69 -8.36
N ILE A 227 8.82 -3.98 -7.25
CA ILE A 227 7.74 -4.19 -6.28
C ILE A 227 6.58 -3.26 -6.64
N TYR A 228 5.42 -3.82 -6.94
CA TYR A 228 4.18 -3.07 -7.24
C TYR A 228 3.32 -2.86 -6.00
N SER A 229 3.36 -3.82 -5.08
CA SER A 229 2.56 -3.76 -3.86
C SER A 229 3.27 -4.50 -2.72
N ILE A 230 3.07 -3.99 -1.52
CA ILE A 230 3.58 -4.54 -0.28
C ILE A 230 2.48 -4.52 0.78
N ASP A 231 2.42 -5.55 1.63
CA ASP A 231 1.53 -5.55 2.77
C ASP A 231 2.18 -6.23 3.98
N PHE A 232 1.75 -5.83 5.18
CA PHE A 232 2.20 -6.40 6.43
C PHE A 232 1.00 -6.81 7.27
N TYR A 233 0.94 -8.10 7.62
CA TYR A 233 -0.08 -8.63 8.52
C TYR A 233 0.10 -8.11 9.94
N ASP A 234 1.33 -8.10 10.39
CA ASP A 234 1.75 -7.59 11.70
C ASP A 234 3.12 -6.89 11.58
N SER A 235 3.70 -6.52 12.71
CA SER A 235 4.99 -5.82 12.73
C SER A 235 6.20 -6.64 12.24
N LEU A 236 6.01 -7.95 11.91
CA LEU A 236 7.08 -8.88 11.52
C LEU A 236 6.82 -9.54 10.16
N LEU A 237 5.57 -9.97 9.92
CA LEU A 237 5.19 -10.74 8.74
C LEU A 237 4.76 -9.80 7.61
N GLY A 238 5.57 -9.73 6.57
CA GLY A 238 5.31 -8.93 5.38
C GLY A 238 5.40 -9.72 4.09
N ILE A 239 4.67 -9.29 3.06
CA ILE A 239 4.69 -9.84 1.71
C ILE A 239 4.83 -8.72 0.70
N ALA A 240 5.57 -8.99 -0.37
CA ALA A 240 5.70 -8.09 -1.51
C ALA A 240 5.44 -8.85 -2.80
N ILE A 241 4.76 -8.20 -3.73
CA ILE A 241 4.50 -8.72 -5.07
C ILE A 241 4.90 -7.70 -6.12
N GLY A 242 5.35 -8.23 -7.25
CA GLY A 242 5.72 -7.47 -8.41
C GLY A 242 5.50 -8.26 -9.70
N GLY A 243 6.49 -8.28 -10.53
CA GLY A 243 6.48 -8.92 -11.84
C GLY A 243 6.67 -7.90 -12.94
N ASP A 244 6.21 -8.23 -14.13
CA ASP A 244 6.35 -7.41 -15.34
C ASP A 244 4.99 -7.32 -16.02
N TYR A 245 4.36 -6.14 -16.05
CA TYR A 245 3.05 -5.97 -16.67
C TYR A 245 3.07 -6.16 -18.18
N THR A 246 4.26 -6.09 -18.80
CA THR A 246 4.42 -6.39 -20.25
C THR A 246 4.55 -7.88 -20.53
N GLU A 247 4.82 -8.69 -19.51
CA GLU A 247 4.94 -10.15 -19.55
C GLU A 247 4.19 -10.77 -18.34
N PRO A 248 2.86 -10.54 -18.23
CA PRO A 248 2.11 -10.76 -16.99
C PRO A 248 2.04 -12.22 -16.53
N ASP A 249 2.27 -13.17 -17.41
CA ASP A 249 2.29 -14.60 -17.10
C ASP A 249 3.64 -15.08 -16.54
N LYS A 250 4.69 -14.24 -16.60
CA LYS A 250 5.98 -14.59 -16.02
C LYS A 250 5.91 -14.59 -14.49
N ARG A 251 6.41 -15.67 -13.89
CA ARG A 251 6.30 -15.97 -12.45
C ARG A 251 7.63 -15.99 -11.73
N LYS A 252 8.72 -15.74 -12.46
CA LYS A 252 10.08 -15.78 -11.90
C LYS A 252 10.31 -14.62 -10.97
N ALA A 253 10.71 -14.93 -9.73
CA ALA A 253 11.15 -13.96 -8.74
C ALA A 253 10.24 -12.71 -8.59
N ASN A 254 8.93 -12.92 -8.58
CA ASN A 254 7.95 -11.85 -8.52
C ASN A 254 7.25 -11.73 -7.15
N LYS A 255 7.58 -12.58 -6.19
CA LYS A 255 7.01 -12.57 -4.83
C LYS A 255 8.10 -12.78 -3.80
N ALA A 256 8.00 -12.05 -2.69
CA ALA A 256 8.91 -12.22 -1.56
C ALA A 256 8.16 -12.06 -0.23
N ILE A 257 8.68 -12.73 0.81
CA ILE A 257 8.15 -12.70 2.17
C ILE A 257 9.24 -12.25 3.14
N SER A 258 8.86 -11.44 4.11
CA SER A 258 9.66 -11.08 5.28
C SER A 258 9.01 -11.65 6.53
N ARG A 259 9.84 -12.05 7.52
CA ARG A 259 9.40 -12.54 8.83
C ARG A 259 10.08 -11.80 9.98
N ASP A 260 10.76 -10.71 9.69
CA ASP A 260 11.57 -9.93 10.62
C ASP A 260 11.28 -8.41 10.54
N GLY A 261 10.09 -8.06 10.04
CA GLY A 261 9.68 -6.67 9.91
C GLY A 261 10.29 -5.94 8.73
N GLY A 262 10.55 -6.65 7.63
CA GLY A 262 11.08 -6.07 6.40
C GLY A 262 12.59 -5.91 6.37
N LYS A 263 13.31 -6.40 7.38
CA LYS A 263 14.78 -6.30 7.47
C LYS A 263 15.50 -7.28 6.55
N SER A 264 14.85 -8.41 6.25
CA SER A 264 15.27 -9.35 5.21
C SER A 264 14.08 -9.94 4.47
N TRP A 265 14.33 -10.40 3.23
CA TRP A 265 13.31 -10.91 2.33
C TRP A 265 13.78 -12.19 1.64
N GLN A 266 12.88 -13.14 1.49
CA GLN A 266 13.11 -14.41 0.81
C GLN A 266 12.11 -14.59 -0.33
N LEU A 267 12.53 -15.23 -1.42
CA LEU A 267 11.61 -15.58 -2.51
C LEU A 267 10.49 -16.48 -1.99
N LEU A 268 9.28 -16.19 -2.45
CA LEU A 268 8.08 -16.95 -2.13
C LEU A 268 7.47 -17.52 -3.40
N ALA A 269 7.13 -18.81 -3.40
CA ALA A 269 6.48 -19.51 -4.51
C ALA A 269 7.12 -19.17 -5.88
N ASN A 270 8.45 -19.23 -5.96
CA ASN A 270 9.19 -18.88 -7.18
C ASN A 270 8.78 -19.77 -8.35
N ASN A 271 8.57 -19.17 -9.54
CA ASN A 271 8.06 -19.81 -10.75
C ASN A 271 6.64 -20.42 -10.64
N GLN A 272 5.87 -20.06 -9.60
CA GLN A 272 4.49 -20.48 -9.41
C GLN A 272 3.52 -19.29 -9.52
N GLU A 273 2.23 -19.59 -9.69
CA GLU A 273 1.16 -18.58 -9.65
C GLU A 273 1.27 -17.68 -8.41
N PRO A 274 0.72 -16.45 -8.47
CA PRO A 274 0.34 -15.72 -9.68
C PRO A 274 1.55 -15.13 -10.39
N GLY A 275 1.37 -14.73 -11.65
CA GLY A 275 2.29 -13.86 -12.37
C GLY A 275 2.23 -12.42 -11.85
N TYR A 276 2.30 -11.43 -12.75
CA TYR A 276 2.17 -10.02 -12.37
C TYR A 276 0.85 -9.72 -11.65
N LYS A 277 0.93 -8.98 -10.54
CA LYS A 277 -0.21 -8.38 -9.84
C LYS A 277 0.15 -6.96 -9.38
N SER A 278 -0.83 -6.07 -9.43
CA SER A 278 -0.67 -4.67 -9.03
C SER A 278 -0.93 -4.41 -7.55
N CYS A 279 -1.65 -5.31 -6.87
CA CYS A 279 -2.00 -5.16 -5.47
C CYS A 279 -2.01 -6.52 -4.76
N ILE A 280 -1.53 -6.53 -3.51
CA ILE A 280 -1.55 -7.68 -2.61
C ILE A 280 -1.99 -7.24 -1.23
N ARG A 281 -2.85 -8.05 -0.58
CA ARG A 281 -3.32 -7.80 0.78
C ARG A 281 -3.44 -9.10 1.58
N PHE A 282 -3.08 -9.05 2.84
CA PHE A 282 -3.50 -10.07 3.80
C PHE A 282 -5.00 -9.95 4.05
N VAL A 283 -5.67 -11.08 4.14
CA VAL A 283 -7.06 -11.11 4.58
C VAL A 283 -7.10 -10.81 6.09
N PRO A 284 -7.90 -9.85 6.54
CA PRO A 284 -8.00 -9.54 7.97
C PRO A 284 -8.38 -10.76 8.82
N ASP A 285 -7.87 -10.84 10.03
CA ASP A 285 -8.12 -11.92 11.01
C ASP A 285 -7.77 -13.34 10.53
N SER A 286 -6.90 -13.46 9.54
CA SER A 286 -6.45 -14.74 8.97
C SER A 286 -5.22 -15.33 9.63
N GLU A 287 -4.70 -14.71 10.68
CA GLU A 287 -3.40 -15.02 11.31
C GLU A 287 -2.24 -15.00 10.31
N GLY A 288 -2.37 -14.17 9.25
CA GLY A 288 -1.40 -14.05 8.17
C GLY A 288 -1.38 -15.21 7.18
N ASN A 289 -2.31 -16.16 7.29
CA ASN A 289 -2.36 -17.32 6.39
C ASN A 289 -3.00 -17.00 5.05
N GLU A 290 -4.00 -16.11 5.03
CA GLU A 290 -4.77 -15.84 3.82
C GLU A 290 -4.34 -14.54 3.16
N ILE A 291 -4.15 -14.60 1.84
CA ILE A 291 -3.65 -13.49 1.04
C ILE A 291 -4.44 -13.43 -0.28
N VAL A 292 -4.81 -12.22 -0.67
CA VAL A 292 -5.40 -11.92 -1.98
C VAL A 292 -4.44 -11.07 -2.78
N ALA A 293 -4.25 -11.42 -4.05
CA ALA A 293 -3.48 -10.62 -5.01
C ALA A 293 -4.33 -10.35 -6.25
N ILE A 294 -4.39 -9.09 -6.67
CA ILE A 294 -5.16 -8.67 -7.84
C ILE A 294 -4.33 -7.92 -8.85
N GLY A 295 -4.77 -7.95 -10.09
CA GLY A 295 -4.21 -7.21 -11.21
C GLY A 295 -5.16 -7.27 -12.39
N PHE A 296 -4.81 -6.69 -13.52
CA PHE A 296 -5.64 -6.78 -14.73
C PHE A 296 -5.76 -8.22 -15.26
N THR A 297 -4.96 -9.15 -14.76
CA THR A 297 -5.04 -10.59 -15.07
C THR A 297 -5.95 -11.38 -14.13
N GLY A 298 -6.71 -10.72 -13.27
CA GLY A 298 -7.66 -11.36 -12.36
C GLY A 298 -7.22 -11.42 -10.90
N ILE A 299 -7.96 -12.19 -10.11
CA ILE A 299 -7.83 -12.33 -8.66
C ILE A 299 -7.23 -13.69 -8.33
N SER A 300 -6.17 -13.69 -7.53
CA SER A 300 -5.53 -14.88 -6.99
C SER A 300 -5.60 -14.89 -5.47
N TYR A 301 -5.78 -16.07 -4.89
CA TYR A 301 -5.92 -16.30 -3.46
C TYR A 301 -4.95 -17.38 -2.99
N SER A 302 -4.36 -17.17 -1.83
CA SER A 302 -3.57 -18.13 -1.08
C SER A 302 -4.13 -18.28 0.32
N HIS A 303 -4.05 -19.48 0.89
CA HIS A 303 -4.48 -19.78 2.27
C HIS A 303 -3.35 -20.33 3.16
N ASP A 304 -2.12 -20.26 2.67
CA ASP A 304 -0.93 -20.83 3.30
C ASP A 304 0.27 -19.88 3.24
N MET A 305 0.04 -18.62 3.58
CA MET A 305 1.04 -17.52 3.60
C MET A 305 1.71 -17.31 2.24
N GLY A 306 0.97 -17.54 1.14
CA GLY A 306 1.47 -17.32 -0.21
C GLY A 306 2.35 -18.44 -0.77
N MET A 307 2.38 -19.61 -0.12
CA MET A 307 3.15 -20.77 -0.64
C MET A 307 2.47 -21.41 -1.84
N ASN A 308 1.15 -21.51 -1.82
CA ASN A 308 0.35 -21.99 -2.94
C ASN A 308 -0.75 -20.98 -3.28
N TRP A 309 -1.05 -20.84 -4.56
CA TRP A 309 -2.00 -19.86 -5.06
C TRP A 309 -3.02 -20.49 -6.01
N LYS A 310 -4.22 -19.95 -5.98
CA LYS A 310 -5.31 -20.32 -6.87
C LYS A 310 -5.93 -19.08 -7.49
N ALA A 311 -6.10 -19.06 -8.82
CA ALA A 311 -6.93 -18.07 -9.49
C ALA A 311 -8.40 -18.34 -9.12
N ILE A 312 -9.09 -17.30 -8.62
CA ILE A 312 -10.50 -17.38 -8.18
C ILE A 312 -11.42 -16.49 -9.00
N SER A 313 -10.89 -15.58 -9.82
CA SER A 313 -11.59 -14.80 -10.83
C SER A 313 -10.64 -14.34 -11.93
N ASN A 314 -11.15 -14.19 -13.15
CA ASN A 314 -10.42 -13.58 -14.26
C ASN A 314 -10.74 -12.09 -14.42
N GLU A 315 -11.61 -11.52 -13.59
CA GLU A 315 -11.93 -10.10 -13.62
C GLU A 315 -10.76 -9.28 -13.12
N GLY A 316 -10.34 -8.29 -13.90
CA GLY A 316 -9.17 -7.47 -13.63
C GLY A 316 -9.48 -6.23 -12.82
N PHE A 317 -8.60 -5.93 -11.84
CA PHE A 317 -8.68 -4.75 -11.00
C PHE A 317 -7.27 -4.19 -10.77
N TYR A 318 -7.18 -2.94 -10.30
CA TYR A 318 -5.89 -2.32 -9.95
C TYR A 318 -5.59 -2.39 -8.47
N THR A 319 -6.60 -2.24 -7.61
CA THR A 319 -6.43 -2.09 -6.15
C THR A 319 -7.57 -2.74 -5.37
N ILE A 320 -7.31 -3.11 -4.12
CA ILE A 320 -8.27 -3.60 -3.12
C ILE A 320 -8.01 -2.96 -1.76
#